data_c46f8a25f6e7573ba3fcb7b64dfa4bea
#
_entry.id   c46f8a25f6e7573ba3fcb7b64dfa4bea
#
_cell.length_a   1.000
_cell.length_b   1.000
_cell.length_c   1.000
_cell.angle_alpha   90.00
_cell.angle_beta   90.00
_cell.angle_gamma   90.00
#
_symmetry.space_group_name_H-M   'P 1'
#
loop_
_entity.id
_entity.type
_entity.pdbx_description
1 polymer ?
#
loop_
_entity_poly.entity_id
_entity_poly.type
_entity_poly.pdbx_seq_one_letter_code
_entity_poly.pdbx_strand_id
1 'polypeptide(L)'
;RIIEEGHELEQPLAIARDIKKLYERIANEKNSKSIGNFLIENKVIADEVHREWLNVKGEITYSSMPYTKACFLSIDRSKQESFKLLNKLVSYGMSDLLCYRAEIDSELAELQSKGWDPLIEWMQFLLETTFRISHSIMPIEQSHSLEIGLTKLMSPLKPLTLTALNELVTLSG
;
A
#
# COMPACT_ATOMS: atom_id res chain seq x y z
N ARG A 1 -16.49 5.73 13.03
CA ARG A 1 -17.13 6.36 14.21
C ARG A 1 -16.90 5.57 15.49
N ILE A 2 -17.00 4.24 15.50
CA ILE A 2 -16.78 3.38 16.71
C ILE A 2 -15.32 3.43 17.17
N ILE A 3 -14.40 3.69 16.28
CA ILE A 3 -12.95 3.69 16.54
C ILE A 3 -12.44 5.07 17.00
N GLU A 4 -13.18 6.16 16.70
CA GLU A 4 -12.78 7.52 17.08
C GLU A 4 -13.12 7.89 18.54
N GLU A 5 -14.01 7.14 19.20
CA GLU A 5 -14.53 7.51 20.54
C GLU A 5 -13.85 6.79 21.72
N GLY A 6 -12.76 6.03 21.50
CA GLY A 6 -11.95 5.44 22.59
C GLY A 6 -12.74 4.57 23.56
N HIS A 7 -13.80 3.88 23.09
CA HIS A 7 -14.55 2.98 23.96
C HIS A 7 -13.71 1.76 24.33
N GLU A 8 -13.47 1.57 25.62
CA GLU A 8 -13.02 0.29 26.16
C GLU A 8 -14.05 -0.78 25.78
N LEU A 9 -13.63 -1.71 24.93
CA LEU A 9 -14.47 -2.82 24.55
C LEU A 9 -14.40 -3.89 25.63
N GLU A 10 -15.45 -3.96 26.45
CA GLU A 10 -15.58 -4.97 27.49
C GLU A 10 -15.52 -6.43 26.96
N GLN A 11 -15.77 -6.65 25.64
CA GLN A 11 -15.76 -7.97 25.03
C GLN A 11 -15.21 -7.99 23.59
N PRO A 12 -13.90 -7.92 23.37
CA PRO A 12 -13.31 -8.01 22.02
C PRO A 12 -13.72 -9.27 21.24
N LEU A 13 -13.92 -10.40 21.95
CA LEU A 13 -14.39 -11.66 21.38
C LEU A 13 -15.82 -11.57 20.78
N ALA A 14 -16.69 -10.78 21.40
CA ALA A 14 -18.04 -10.58 20.89
C ALA A 14 -18.00 -9.82 19.56
N ILE A 15 -17.20 -8.76 19.47
CA ILE A 15 -17.03 -7.96 18.25
C ILE A 15 -16.40 -8.78 17.13
N ALA A 16 -15.35 -9.54 17.42
CA ALA A 16 -14.73 -10.42 16.43
C ALA A 16 -15.71 -11.47 15.87
N ARG A 17 -16.55 -12.02 16.76
CA ARG A 17 -17.63 -12.94 16.38
C ARG A 17 -18.69 -12.25 15.53
N ASP A 18 -19.02 -11.01 15.85
CA ASP A 18 -20.01 -10.24 15.10
C ASP A 18 -19.47 -9.79 13.73
N ILE A 19 -18.18 -9.46 13.61
CA ILE A 19 -17.51 -9.21 12.32
C ILE A 19 -17.54 -10.48 11.46
N LYS A 20 -17.25 -11.65 12.04
CA LYS A 20 -17.35 -12.92 11.31
C LYS A 20 -18.76 -13.21 10.83
N LYS A 21 -19.76 -13.05 11.71
CA LYS A 21 -21.19 -13.22 11.35
C LYS A 21 -21.62 -12.19 10.30
N LEU A 22 -21.14 -10.94 10.40
CA LEU A 22 -21.40 -9.91 9.41
C LEU A 22 -20.81 -10.30 8.07
N TYR A 23 -19.56 -10.79 8.04
CA TYR A 23 -18.92 -11.30 6.83
C TYR A 23 -19.73 -12.45 6.20
N GLU A 24 -20.11 -13.46 7.00
CA GLU A 24 -20.92 -14.60 6.54
C GLU A 24 -22.29 -14.16 6.01
N ARG A 25 -22.94 -13.21 6.68
CA ARG A 25 -24.23 -12.66 6.29
C ARG A 25 -24.14 -11.87 4.98
N ILE A 26 -23.10 -11.04 4.82
CA ILE A 26 -22.87 -10.23 3.64
C ILE A 26 -22.41 -11.09 2.47
N ALA A 27 -21.65 -12.14 2.71
CA ALA A 27 -21.29 -13.12 1.69
C ALA A 27 -22.53 -13.78 1.05
N ASN A 28 -23.63 -13.87 1.80
CA ASN A 28 -24.92 -14.42 1.34
C ASN A 28 -25.88 -13.35 0.78
N GLU A 29 -25.65 -12.06 1.02
CA GLU A 29 -26.49 -10.96 0.54
C GLU A 29 -25.90 -10.33 -0.73
N LYS A 30 -26.48 -10.62 -1.89
CA LYS A 30 -25.98 -10.18 -3.22
C LYS A 30 -25.97 -8.66 -3.48
N ASN A 31 -26.48 -7.81 -2.59
CA ASN A 31 -26.76 -6.40 -2.85
C ASN A 31 -26.02 -5.37 -1.99
N SER A 32 -25.11 -5.76 -1.13
CA SER A 32 -24.36 -4.79 -0.31
C SER A 32 -23.12 -4.28 -1.06
N LYS A 33 -23.12 -3.01 -1.49
CA LYS A 33 -21.99 -2.31 -2.14
C LYS A 33 -20.93 -1.79 -1.16
N SER A 34 -21.00 -2.22 0.10
CA SER A 34 -20.17 -1.72 1.19
C SER A 34 -19.00 -2.66 1.54
N ILE A 35 -18.50 -2.53 2.75
CA ILE A 35 -17.48 -3.37 3.41
C ILE A 35 -17.64 -4.87 3.08
N GLY A 36 -18.86 -5.34 2.94
CA GLY A 36 -19.13 -6.73 2.67
C GLY A 36 -18.63 -7.25 1.33
N ASN A 37 -18.89 -6.52 0.24
CA ASN A 37 -18.37 -6.91 -1.08
C ASN A 37 -16.83 -6.89 -1.08
N PHE A 38 -16.25 -5.92 -0.40
CA PHE A 38 -14.80 -5.85 -0.21
C PHE A 38 -14.26 -7.08 0.52
N LEU A 39 -14.89 -7.50 1.62
CA LEU A 39 -14.46 -8.66 2.40
C LEU A 39 -14.68 -9.98 1.65
N ILE A 40 -15.75 -10.11 0.86
CA ILE A 40 -16.00 -11.27 0.00
C ILE A 40 -14.90 -11.43 -1.04
N GLU A 41 -14.50 -10.33 -1.69
CA GLU A 41 -13.44 -10.35 -2.70
C GLU A 41 -12.05 -10.57 -2.11
N ASN A 42 -11.86 -10.30 -0.82
CA ASN A 42 -10.57 -10.34 -0.13
C ASN A 42 -10.61 -11.23 1.13
N LYS A 43 -11.04 -12.48 0.97
CA LYS A 43 -11.22 -13.42 2.08
C LYS A 43 -9.99 -13.53 3.00
N VAL A 44 -8.78 -13.59 2.44
CA VAL A 44 -7.54 -13.70 3.23
C VAL A 44 -7.39 -12.49 4.15
N ILE A 45 -7.69 -11.29 3.65
CA ILE A 45 -7.64 -10.06 4.44
C ILE A 45 -8.74 -10.04 5.50
N ALA A 46 -9.94 -10.55 5.17
CA ALA A 46 -11.03 -10.67 6.15
C ALA A 46 -10.66 -11.60 7.31
N ASP A 47 -9.96 -12.69 7.04
CA ASP A 47 -9.47 -13.61 8.06
C ASP A 47 -8.40 -12.95 8.96
N GLU A 48 -7.51 -12.13 8.40
CA GLU A 48 -6.53 -11.35 9.17
C GLU A 48 -7.20 -10.27 10.03
N VAL A 49 -8.15 -9.52 9.48
CA VAL A 49 -8.96 -8.55 10.25
C VAL A 49 -9.66 -9.27 11.40
N HIS A 50 -10.27 -10.44 11.14
CA HIS A 50 -10.90 -11.23 12.20
C HIS A 50 -9.90 -11.62 13.31
N ARG A 51 -8.68 -12.05 12.95
CA ARG A 51 -7.62 -12.37 13.94
C ARG A 51 -7.19 -11.16 14.76
N GLU A 52 -7.05 -9.99 14.13
CA GLU A 52 -6.74 -8.75 14.86
C GLU A 52 -7.78 -8.49 15.94
N TRP A 53 -9.08 -8.56 15.59
CA TRP A 53 -10.17 -8.32 16.54
C TRP A 53 -10.24 -9.38 17.64
N LEU A 54 -9.90 -10.65 17.36
CA LEU A 54 -9.82 -11.69 18.37
C LEU A 54 -8.67 -11.46 19.39
N ASN A 55 -7.60 -10.81 18.98
CA ASN A 55 -6.40 -10.61 19.77
C ASN A 55 -6.36 -9.24 20.48
N VAL A 56 -7.39 -8.40 20.30
CA VAL A 56 -7.45 -7.09 20.98
C VAL A 56 -7.44 -7.27 22.49
N LYS A 57 -6.52 -6.57 23.15
CA LYS A 57 -6.41 -6.49 24.60
C LYS A 57 -6.28 -5.02 24.99
N GLY A 58 -7.33 -4.48 25.63
CA GLY A 58 -7.35 -3.08 26.04
C GLY A 58 -7.77 -2.11 24.94
N GLU A 59 -7.14 -0.96 24.87
CA GLU A 59 -7.48 0.11 23.94
C GLU A 59 -7.20 -0.26 22.47
N ILE A 60 -8.16 0.05 21.60
CA ILE A 60 -8.03 -0.17 20.17
C ILE A 60 -7.30 1.01 19.54
N THR A 61 -6.16 0.72 18.92
CA THR A 61 -5.39 1.69 18.15
C THR A 61 -5.15 1.19 16.73
N TYR A 62 -5.02 2.11 15.77
CA TYR A 62 -4.68 1.74 14.40
C TYR A 62 -3.32 1.05 14.26
N SER A 63 -2.39 1.33 15.19
CA SER A 63 -1.07 0.67 15.21
C SER A 63 -1.14 -0.81 15.59
N SER A 64 -2.13 -1.18 16.42
CA SER A 64 -2.34 -2.58 16.84
C SER A 64 -3.18 -3.39 15.83
N MET A 65 -3.79 -2.74 14.83
CA MET A 65 -4.74 -3.34 13.90
C MET A 65 -4.47 -2.91 12.45
N PRO A 66 -3.29 -3.25 11.88
CA PRO A 66 -2.87 -2.76 10.57
C PRO A 66 -3.77 -3.22 9.42
N TYR A 67 -4.28 -4.45 9.43
CA TYR A 67 -5.19 -4.94 8.39
C TYR A 67 -6.55 -4.23 8.44
N THR A 68 -7.10 -4.05 9.64
CA THR A 68 -8.34 -3.28 9.86
C THR A 68 -8.18 -1.84 9.37
N LYS A 69 -7.08 -1.18 9.75
CA LYS A 69 -6.74 0.17 9.28
C LYS A 69 -6.68 0.23 7.74
N ALA A 70 -5.95 -0.69 7.11
CA ALA A 70 -5.80 -0.71 5.66
C ALA A 70 -7.15 -0.92 4.94
N CYS A 71 -8.01 -1.78 5.49
CA CYS A 71 -9.36 -2.00 4.97
C CYS A 71 -10.20 -0.73 5.03
N PHE A 72 -10.29 -0.07 6.17
CA PHE A 72 -11.07 1.17 6.31
C PHE A 72 -10.55 2.27 5.39
N LEU A 73 -9.23 2.49 5.37
CA LEU A 73 -8.63 3.48 4.47
C LEU A 73 -8.90 3.20 2.99
N SER A 74 -9.03 1.94 2.60
CA SER A 74 -9.31 1.58 1.21
C SER A 74 -10.80 1.68 0.85
N ILE A 75 -11.70 1.40 1.80
CA ILE A 75 -13.16 1.45 1.60
C ILE A 75 -13.67 2.88 1.58
N ASP A 76 -13.20 3.70 2.52
CA ASP A 76 -13.64 5.09 2.68
C ASP A 76 -13.03 6.02 1.62
N ARG A 77 -12.02 5.55 0.90
CA ARG A 77 -11.31 6.36 -0.08
C ARG A 77 -12.18 6.65 -1.31
N SER A 78 -12.43 7.92 -1.55
CA SER A 78 -13.08 8.41 -2.76
C SER A 78 -12.21 8.15 -4.01
N LYS A 79 -12.82 8.21 -5.20
CA LYS A 79 -12.07 8.12 -6.47
C LYS A 79 -11.00 9.21 -6.58
N GLN A 80 -11.31 10.42 -6.09
CA GLN A 80 -10.37 11.55 -6.12
C GLN A 80 -9.18 11.32 -5.20
N GLU A 81 -9.38 10.76 -4.01
CA GLU A 81 -8.30 10.40 -3.08
C GLU A 81 -7.46 9.25 -3.59
N SER A 82 -8.07 8.26 -4.26
CA SER A 82 -7.35 7.19 -4.94
C SER A 82 -6.45 7.73 -6.05
N PHE A 83 -6.91 8.71 -6.80
CA PHE A 83 -6.11 9.38 -7.83
C PHE A 83 -4.95 10.19 -7.22
N LYS A 84 -5.18 10.92 -6.12
CA LYS A 84 -4.10 11.61 -5.40
C LYS A 84 -3.06 10.64 -4.87
N LEU A 85 -3.49 9.49 -4.35
CA LEU A 85 -2.59 8.45 -3.88
C LEU A 85 -1.75 7.86 -5.01
N LEU A 86 -2.38 7.55 -6.16
CA LEU A 86 -1.68 7.09 -7.35
C LEU A 86 -0.59 8.07 -7.77
N ASN A 87 -0.93 9.36 -7.89
CA ASN A 87 0.04 10.39 -8.26
C ASN A 87 1.19 10.50 -7.25
N LYS A 88 0.89 10.36 -5.96
CA LYS A 88 1.91 10.32 -4.90
C LYS A 88 2.85 9.12 -5.09
N LEU A 89 2.33 7.93 -5.36
CA LEU A 89 3.14 6.73 -5.59
C LEU A 89 3.99 6.86 -6.87
N VAL A 90 3.43 7.41 -7.94
CA VAL A 90 4.19 7.73 -9.16
C VAL A 90 5.34 8.69 -8.85
N SER A 91 5.07 9.73 -8.06
CA SER A 91 6.10 10.70 -7.64
C SER A 91 7.26 10.04 -6.86
N TYR A 92 6.98 9.08 -6.00
CA TYR A 92 8.03 8.29 -5.35
C TYR A 92 8.87 7.50 -6.36
N GLY A 93 8.24 6.82 -7.31
CA GLY A 93 8.97 6.11 -8.37
C GLY A 93 9.79 7.02 -9.28
N MET A 94 9.35 8.28 -9.48
CA MET A 94 10.11 9.29 -10.25
C MET A 94 11.33 9.84 -9.50
N SER A 95 11.38 9.70 -8.17
CA SER A 95 12.47 10.18 -7.32
C SER A 95 13.12 9.06 -6.50
N ASP A 96 13.06 7.83 -7.00
CA ASP A 96 13.53 6.64 -6.29
C ASP A 96 15.03 6.73 -5.98
N LEU A 97 15.39 6.36 -4.75
CA LEU A 97 16.78 6.38 -4.26
C LEU A 97 17.71 5.48 -5.07
N LEU A 98 17.20 4.41 -5.68
CA LEU A 98 17.97 3.53 -6.56
C LEU A 98 18.60 4.26 -7.76
N CYS A 99 18.06 5.43 -8.11
CA CYS A 99 18.57 6.27 -9.19
C CYS A 99 19.74 7.17 -8.77
N TYR A 100 20.05 7.25 -7.47
CA TYR A 100 21.13 8.08 -6.95
C TYR A 100 22.30 7.22 -6.48
N ARG A 101 23.47 7.47 -7.02
CA ARG A 101 24.68 6.66 -6.76
C ARG A 101 25.73 7.50 -6.09
N ALA A 102 26.62 6.83 -5.37
CA ALA A 102 27.84 7.43 -4.87
C ALA A 102 28.74 7.94 -6.01
N GLU A 103 29.80 8.64 -5.66
CA GLU A 103 30.78 9.16 -6.60
C GLU A 103 31.32 8.04 -7.52
N ILE A 104 31.49 8.38 -8.80
CA ILE A 104 32.00 7.45 -9.82
C ILE A 104 33.32 6.86 -9.35
N ASP A 105 33.56 5.59 -9.62
CA ASP A 105 34.76 4.83 -9.27
C ASP A 105 34.99 4.63 -7.76
N SER A 106 33.98 4.94 -6.91
CA SER A 106 34.03 4.59 -5.51
C SER A 106 33.60 3.14 -5.26
N GLU A 107 34.17 2.50 -4.25
CA GLU A 107 33.77 1.15 -3.81
C GLU A 107 32.26 1.08 -3.50
N LEU A 108 31.69 2.15 -2.95
CA LEU A 108 30.27 2.25 -2.66
C LEU A 108 29.44 2.27 -3.96
N ALA A 109 29.88 2.99 -5.01
CA ALA A 109 29.18 2.99 -6.30
C ALA A 109 29.17 1.59 -6.94
N GLU A 110 30.27 0.85 -6.83
CA GLU A 110 30.33 -0.54 -7.31
C GLU A 110 29.37 -1.46 -6.57
N LEU A 111 29.28 -1.34 -5.23
CA LEU A 111 28.35 -2.11 -4.42
C LEU A 111 26.90 -1.75 -4.76
N GLN A 112 26.58 -0.47 -4.94
CA GLN A 112 25.27 -0.02 -5.36
C GLN A 112 24.90 -0.55 -6.73
N SER A 113 25.80 -0.47 -7.72
CA SER A 113 25.55 -1.02 -9.07
C SER A 113 25.27 -2.51 -9.00
N LYS A 114 26.09 -3.26 -8.30
CA LYS A 114 25.92 -4.71 -8.15
C LYS A 114 24.58 -5.10 -7.52
N GLY A 115 24.09 -4.32 -6.54
CA GLY A 115 22.84 -4.61 -5.82
C GLY A 115 21.59 -4.03 -6.48
N TRP A 116 21.71 -2.86 -7.14
CA TRP A 116 20.55 -2.08 -7.57
C TRP A 116 20.32 -2.11 -9.08
N ASP A 117 21.36 -2.29 -9.91
CA ASP A 117 21.19 -2.33 -11.35
C ASP A 117 20.26 -3.47 -11.81
N PRO A 118 20.30 -4.69 -11.24
CA PRO A 118 19.35 -5.72 -11.60
C PRO A 118 17.88 -5.36 -11.35
N LEU A 119 17.61 -4.57 -10.30
CA LEU A 119 16.26 -4.09 -9.97
C LEU A 119 15.80 -3.03 -10.98
N ILE A 120 16.69 -2.09 -11.33
CA ILE A 120 16.42 -1.05 -12.33
C ILE A 120 16.22 -1.70 -13.71
N GLU A 121 17.07 -2.62 -14.12
CA GLU A 121 16.94 -3.35 -15.40
C GLU A 121 15.61 -4.10 -15.49
N TRP A 122 15.21 -4.79 -14.41
CA TRP A 122 13.92 -5.45 -14.34
C TRP A 122 12.77 -4.46 -14.49
N MET A 123 12.80 -3.32 -13.81
CA MET A 123 11.76 -2.28 -13.94
C MET A 123 11.77 -1.65 -15.33
N GLN A 124 12.93 -1.39 -15.92
CA GLN A 124 13.04 -0.87 -17.30
C GLN A 124 12.42 -1.82 -18.30
N PHE A 125 12.67 -3.12 -18.15
CA PHE A 125 12.04 -4.15 -18.97
C PHE A 125 10.50 -4.15 -18.80
N LEU A 126 10.02 -4.10 -17.56
CA LEU A 126 8.59 -4.12 -17.25
C LEU A 126 7.84 -2.89 -17.78
N LEU A 127 8.47 -1.72 -17.69
CA LEU A 127 7.87 -0.42 -18.07
C LEU A 127 8.18 -0.01 -19.51
N GLU A 128 9.03 -0.79 -20.22
CA GLU A 128 9.51 -0.47 -21.58
C GLU A 128 10.11 0.95 -21.68
N THR A 129 10.82 1.38 -20.64
CA THR A 129 11.42 2.70 -20.53
C THR A 129 12.73 2.67 -19.76
N THR A 130 13.47 3.77 -19.72
CA THR A 130 14.76 3.85 -19.05
C THR A 130 14.70 4.76 -17.84
N PHE A 131 15.42 4.39 -16.78
CA PHE A 131 15.70 5.26 -15.63
C PHE A 131 17.00 6.04 -15.87
N ARG A 132 16.98 7.32 -15.53
CA ARG A 132 18.20 8.13 -15.46
C ARG A 132 18.85 7.89 -14.12
N ILE A 133 20.15 7.60 -14.11
CA ILE A 133 20.97 7.41 -12.91
C ILE A 133 21.90 8.61 -12.78
N SER A 134 22.11 9.09 -11.56
CA SER A 134 23.02 10.19 -11.25
C SER A 134 24.00 9.81 -10.16
N HIS A 135 25.21 10.27 -10.30
CA HIS A 135 26.26 10.25 -9.26
C HIS A 135 26.38 11.62 -8.55
N SER A 136 25.31 12.38 -8.54
CA SER A 136 25.22 13.69 -7.93
C SER A 136 24.07 13.75 -6.94
N ILE A 137 24.19 14.65 -5.96
CA ILE A 137 23.11 14.97 -5.00
C ILE A 137 21.99 15.83 -5.61
N MET A 138 22.18 16.30 -6.85
CA MET A 138 21.16 17.12 -7.51
C MET A 138 19.96 16.24 -7.96
N PRO A 139 18.75 16.76 -7.81
CA PRO A 139 17.54 16.04 -8.26
C PRO A 139 17.62 15.66 -9.73
N ILE A 140 17.20 14.44 -10.04
CA ILE A 140 17.12 13.93 -11.42
C ILE A 140 15.73 14.24 -11.97
N GLU A 141 15.68 14.87 -13.13
CA GLU A 141 14.46 14.90 -13.92
C GLU A 141 14.33 13.61 -14.73
N GLN A 142 13.47 12.71 -14.31
CA GLN A 142 13.14 11.49 -15.02
C GLN A 142 12.30 11.79 -16.28
N SER A 143 12.26 10.84 -17.21
CA SER A 143 11.52 11.02 -18.46
C SER A 143 10.00 10.94 -18.23
N HIS A 144 9.24 11.69 -19.03
CA HIS A 144 7.76 11.57 -19.03
C HIS A 144 7.28 10.16 -19.42
N SER A 145 8.05 9.42 -20.22
CA SER A 145 7.74 8.01 -20.54
C SER A 145 7.78 7.12 -19.30
N LEU A 146 8.68 7.39 -18.34
CA LEU A 146 8.71 6.68 -17.07
C LEU A 146 7.46 6.98 -16.23
N GLU A 147 7.05 8.24 -16.13
CA GLU A 147 5.83 8.65 -15.44
C GLU A 147 4.59 7.93 -16.01
N ILE A 148 4.48 7.90 -17.35
CA ILE A 148 3.40 7.19 -18.04
C ILE A 148 3.45 5.68 -17.74
N GLY A 149 4.63 5.06 -17.78
CA GLY A 149 4.83 3.65 -17.49
C GLY A 149 4.39 3.30 -16.06
N LEU A 150 4.86 4.04 -15.06
CA LEU A 150 4.47 3.89 -13.65
C LEU A 150 2.96 4.07 -13.45
N THR A 151 2.39 5.10 -14.09
CA THR A 151 0.94 5.35 -14.03
C THR A 151 0.15 4.19 -14.63
N LYS A 152 0.53 3.68 -15.79
CA LYS A 152 -0.11 2.51 -16.42
C LYS A 152 0.00 1.26 -15.58
N LEU A 153 1.15 1.03 -14.92
CA LEU A 153 1.37 -0.12 -14.06
C LEU A 153 0.47 -0.08 -12.81
N MET A 154 0.32 1.09 -12.20
CA MET A 154 -0.38 1.24 -10.92
C MET A 154 -1.87 1.58 -11.05
N SER A 155 -2.31 2.20 -12.15
CA SER A 155 -3.71 2.61 -12.32
C SER A 155 -4.75 1.47 -12.25
N PRO A 156 -4.47 0.22 -12.69
CA PRO A 156 -5.42 -0.87 -12.58
C PRO A 156 -5.44 -1.50 -11.17
N LEU A 157 -4.56 -1.08 -10.27
CA LEU A 157 -4.48 -1.66 -8.93
C LEU A 157 -5.72 -1.29 -8.10
N LYS A 158 -6.21 -2.26 -7.34
CA LYS A 158 -7.34 -2.06 -6.42
C LYS A 158 -6.95 -1.09 -5.30
N PRO A 159 -7.91 -0.33 -4.72
CA PRO A 159 -7.65 0.63 -3.65
C PRO A 159 -6.88 0.04 -2.46
N LEU A 160 -7.14 -1.21 -2.09
CA LEU A 160 -6.41 -1.90 -1.02
C LEU A 160 -4.93 -2.10 -1.38
N THR A 161 -4.64 -2.52 -2.62
CA THR A 161 -3.27 -2.71 -3.10
C THR A 161 -2.50 -1.40 -3.14
N LEU A 162 -3.13 -0.32 -3.62
CA LEU A 162 -2.54 1.02 -3.59
C LEU A 162 -2.28 1.50 -2.16
N THR A 163 -3.18 1.19 -1.22
CA THR A 163 -3.01 1.54 0.19
C THR A 163 -1.83 0.78 0.80
N ALA A 164 -1.75 -0.54 0.56
CA ALA A 164 -0.63 -1.35 1.05
C ALA A 164 0.71 -0.90 0.44
N LEU A 165 0.73 -0.58 -0.85
CA LEU A 165 1.93 -0.06 -1.52
C LEU A 165 2.37 1.28 -0.92
N ASN A 166 1.43 2.18 -0.61
CA ASN A 166 1.77 3.44 0.06
C ASN A 166 2.38 3.21 1.46
N GLU A 167 1.83 2.29 2.25
CA GLU A 167 2.42 1.98 3.56
C GLU A 167 3.84 1.43 3.41
N LEU A 168 4.09 0.52 2.46
CA LEU A 168 5.43 -0.02 2.20
C LEU A 168 6.42 1.08 1.81
N VAL A 169 6.05 1.94 0.85
CA VAL A 169 6.92 3.02 0.36
C VAL A 169 7.19 4.06 1.45
N THR A 170 6.23 4.36 2.33
CA THR A 170 6.41 5.34 3.41
C THR A 170 7.16 4.79 4.63
N LEU A 171 7.22 3.47 4.80
CA LEU A 171 7.98 2.84 5.89
C LEU A 171 9.44 2.60 5.53
N SER A 172 9.73 2.41 4.24
CA SER A 172 11.06 2.09 3.72
C SER A 172 11.84 3.30 3.18
N GLY A 173 11.17 4.45 3.07
CA GLY A 173 11.73 5.70 2.51
C GLY A 173 12.36 6.62 3.53
#